data_122d7c7c8a612b69e44a80f29ef3ab7d
#
_entry.id   122d7c7c8a612b69e44a80f29ef3ab7d
#
_cell.length_a   1.000
_cell.length_b   1.000
_cell.length_c   1.000
_cell.angle_alpha   90.00
_cell.angle_beta   90.00
_cell.angle_gamma   90.00
#
_symmetry.space_group_name_H-M   'P 1'
#
loop_
_entity.id
_entity.type
_entity.pdbx_description
1 polymer ?
#
loop_
_entity_poly.entity_id
_entity_poly.type
_entity_poly.pdbx_seq_one_letter_code
_entity_poly.pdbx_strand_id
1 'polypeptide(L)'
;MRKIQTTSANGKYSERGMQLLAENTKKMVQEKFEYGVNYVTIEAESLNSKDKKGTIKKYKVRINDVYSDSNTSKRKDGYKIVVWQSPKVNYIPEGLKLWFYGSTWIVDNPANLTKVVGQANARQCVASRKTLDYYGNVIEEPFAIDRELTSTNGYNTSKIDIVSGNLSCLMQYNDNTKNIKNNDRILMGGQAFQIVGLDNYTREFGNNENSIKKLKFDLQIVEPTNNDDIENNIVDGKVQSWKIYPNVDKIETRVASKSVLSATATRNGETPEKNYDIEFESVNSSIITIDRISGEYEAKSVGKSRVKCYLKQNPNIYEYIDVNVIKNDVYEIRFDNIVDAIPQYTTTRITAYLYKNGVKQNNAIEFYTNGANGYYSVYERSDNYIDITCAWANDMEPLELKAKVIVDGEEYEVAQQIWLETL
;
A
#
# COMPACT_ATOMS: atom_id res chain seq x y z
N MET A 1 38.19 -13.62 49.75
CA MET A 1 37.59 -14.77 49.03
C MET A 1 36.95 -15.73 50.04
N ARG A 2 35.62 -15.83 50.06
CA ARG A 2 34.94 -16.86 50.87
C ARG A 2 35.10 -18.20 50.14
N LYS A 3 35.75 -19.17 50.77
CA LYS A 3 35.82 -20.55 50.30
C LYS A 3 34.38 -21.12 50.23
N ILE A 4 33.90 -21.41 49.03
CA ILE A 4 32.61 -22.07 48.82
C ILE A 4 32.86 -23.56 49.10
N GLN A 5 32.28 -24.11 50.15
CA GLN A 5 32.24 -25.56 50.33
C GLN A 5 31.17 -26.15 49.39
N THR A 6 31.63 -26.73 48.32
CA THR A 6 30.76 -27.23 47.23
C THR A 6 30.56 -28.74 47.26
N THR A 7 31.24 -29.47 48.18
CA THR A 7 31.17 -30.94 48.22
C THR A 7 30.37 -31.42 49.43
N SER A 8 29.44 -32.34 49.22
CA SER A 8 28.84 -33.16 50.29
C SER A 8 29.80 -34.30 50.69
N ALA A 9 29.51 -34.99 51.80
CA ALA A 9 30.30 -36.12 52.28
C ALA A 9 30.50 -37.26 51.26
N ASN A 10 29.71 -37.31 50.17
CA ASN A 10 29.78 -38.30 49.10
C ASN A 10 30.41 -37.76 47.81
N GLY A 11 31.09 -36.64 47.82
CA GLY A 11 31.75 -36.06 46.65
C GLY A 11 30.79 -35.41 45.65
N LYS A 12 29.50 -35.36 45.92
CA LYS A 12 28.49 -34.68 45.09
C LYS A 12 28.37 -33.21 45.48
N TYR A 13 28.23 -32.34 44.49
CA TYR A 13 27.95 -30.94 44.76
C TYR A 13 26.59 -30.80 45.43
N SER A 14 26.50 -30.02 46.51
CA SER A 14 25.20 -29.65 47.06
C SER A 14 24.40 -28.85 46.05
N GLU A 15 23.08 -28.94 46.10
CA GLU A 15 22.21 -28.19 45.21
C GLU A 15 22.52 -26.68 45.22
N ARG A 16 22.78 -26.12 46.39
CA ARG A 16 23.17 -24.73 46.57
C ARG A 16 24.58 -24.45 45.96
N GLY A 17 25.51 -25.41 46.07
CA GLY A 17 26.84 -25.29 45.44
C GLY A 17 26.75 -25.30 43.92
N MET A 18 25.87 -26.11 43.34
CA MET A 18 25.61 -26.13 41.91
C MET A 18 24.95 -24.85 41.42
N GLN A 19 24.01 -24.28 42.18
CA GLN A 19 23.39 -23.00 41.86
C GLN A 19 24.40 -21.85 41.86
N LEU A 20 25.23 -21.75 42.88
CA LEU A 20 26.30 -20.74 42.99
C LEU A 20 27.34 -20.88 41.85
N LEU A 21 27.69 -22.12 41.49
CA LEU A 21 28.60 -22.37 40.39
C LEU A 21 27.97 -21.90 39.04
N ALA A 22 26.72 -22.22 38.84
CA ALA A 22 25.99 -21.79 37.65
C ALA A 22 25.89 -20.25 37.57
N GLU A 23 25.58 -19.56 38.66
CA GLU A 23 25.52 -18.10 38.74
C GLU A 23 26.89 -17.45 38.47
N ASN A 24 27.96 -17.95 39.08
CA ASN A 24 29.32 -17.46 38.85
C ASN A 24 29.78 -17.69 37.39
N THR A 25 29.49 -18.88 36.85
CA THR A 25 29.77 -19.19 35.44
C THR A 25 29.01 -18.26 34.51
N LYS A 26 27.74 -18.04 34.78
CA LYS A 26 26.90 -17.11 34.02
C LYS A 26 27.46 -15.69 34.01
N LYS A 27 27.87 -15.19 35.19
CA LYS A 27 28.48 -13.87 35.32
C LYS A 27 29.79 -13.77 34.54
N MET A 28 30.68 -14.76 34.68
CA MET A 28 31.96 -14.80 33.96
C MET A 28 31.78 -14.89 32.44
N VAL A 29 30.81 -15.68 31.95
CA VAL A 29 30.51 -15.78 30.56
C VAL A 29 30.00 -14.44 30.04
N GLN A 30 29.14 -13.73 30.78
CA GLN A 30 28.63 -12.42 30.42
C GLN A 30 29.71 -11.36 30.32
N GLU A 31 30.61 -11.28 31.33
CA GLU A 31 31.70 -10.33 31.35
C GLU A 31 32.68 -10.50 30.18
N LYS A 32 32.87 -11.74 29.70
CA LYS A 32 33.78 -12.07 28.59
C LYS A 32 33.06 -12.24 27.26
N PHE A 33 31.75 -12.05 27.19
CA PHE A 33 30.98 -12.39 26.01
C PHE A 33 31.37 -11.54 24.80
N GLU A 34 31.64 -10.27 24.99
CA GLU A 34 31.94 -9.31 23.91
C GLU A 34 33.37 -9.45 23.34
N TYR A 35 34.27 -10.17 24.07
CA TYR A 35 35.66 -10.36 23.64
C TYR A 35 35.85 -11.51 22.60
N GLY A 36 34.78 -12.20 22.22
CA GLY A 36 34.86 -13.27 21.21
C GLY A 36 34.91 -12.71 19.82
N VAL A 37 35.74 -13.27 18.94
CA VAL A 37 35.89 -12.89 17.53
C VAL A 37 34.61 -13.10 16.72
N ASN A 38 33.68 -13.92 17.20
CA ASN A 38 32.40 -14.27 16.61
C ASN A 38 31.20 -13.53 17.26
N TYR A 39 31.50 -12.47 18.03
CA TYR A 39 30.49 -11.60 18.62
C TYR A 39 29.93 -10.65 17.59
N VAL A 40 28.60 -10.63 17.46
CA VAL A 40 27.86 -9.79 16.51
C VAL A 40 26.52 -9.36 17.07
N THR A 41 25.95 -8.31 16.50
CA THR A 41 24.56 -7.93 16.73
C THR A 41 23.71 -8.44 15.58
N ILE A 42 22.66 -9.19 15.89
CA ILE A 42 21.70 -9.71 14.93
C ILE A 42 20.32 -9.09 15.15
N GLU A 43 19.45 -9.20 14.16
CA GLU A 43 18.03 -8.96 14.32
C GLU A 43 17.32 -10.30 14.49
N ALA A 44 16.32 -10.35 15.35
CA ALA A 44 15.49 -11.53 15.59
C ALA A 44 14.08 -11.12 16.00
N GLU A 45 13.12 -12.02 15.81
CA GLU A 45 11.81 -11.86 16.43
C GLU A 45 11.95 -11.76 17.95
N SER A 46 11.09 -10.95 18.57
CA SER A 46 11.17 -10.69 20.00
C SER A 46 10.93 -11.96 20.82
N LEU A 47 11.85 -12.21 21.75
CA LEU A 47 11.74 -13.27 22.76
C LEU A 47 10.89 -12.86 23.96
N ASN A 48 10.38 -11.63 23.98
CA ASN A 48 9.52 -11.15 25.08
C ASN A 48 8.05 -11.42 24.72
N SER A 49 7.39 -12.26 25.49
CA SER A 49 5.98 -12.64 25.32
C SER A 49 4.99 -11.46 25.42
N LYS A 50 5.41 -10.32 25.96
CA LYS A 50 4.60 -9.09 26.03
C LYS A 50 4.64 -8.25 24.75
N ASP A 51 5.57 -8.52 23.85
CA ASP A 51 5.65 -7.79 22.61
C ASP A 51 4.63 -8.34 21.59
N LYS A 52 4.21 -7.47 20.67
CA LYS A 52 3.36 -7.90 19.57
C LYS A 52 4.10 -8.96 18.74
N LYS A 53 3.38 -10.01 18.34
CA LYS A 53 3.89 -11.08 17.46
C LYS A 53 4.51 -10.47 16.19
N GLY A 54 5.68 -10.96 15.79
CA GLY A 54 6.44 -10.44 14.65
C GLY A 54 7.27 -9.16 14.93
N THR A 55 7.29 -8.66 16.17
CA THR A 55 8.19 -7.55 16.55
C THR A 55 9.66 -7.99 16.43
N ILE A 56 10.45 -7.22 15.68
CA ILE A 56 11.88 -7.48 15.48
C ILE A 56 12.69 -6.66 16.48
N LYS A 57 13.68 -7.29 17.10
CA LYS A 57 14.62 -6.67 18.06
C LYS A 57 16.07 -7.04 17.75
N LYS A 58 16.98 -6.18 18.19
CA LYS A 58 18.42 -6.42 18.10
C LYS A 58 18.91 -7.16 19.32
N TYR A 59 19.70 -8.21 19.08
CA TYR A 59 20.29 -9.05 20.11
C TYR A 59 21.79 -9.17 19.90
N LYS A 60 22.53 -9.14 21.01
CA LYS A 60 23.96 -9.42 21.03
C LYS A 60 24.16 -10.93 21.16
N VAL A 61 24.87 -11.52 20.22
CA VAL A 61 25.06 -12.97 20.12
C VAL A 61 26.50 -13.32 19.74
N ARG A 62 26.88 -14.57 19.94
CA ARG A 62 28.01 -15.21 19.26
C ARG A 62 27.50 -16.20 18.25
N ILE A 63 28.11 -16.23 17.05
CA ILE A 63 27.75 -17.15 15.98
C ILE A 63 28.94 -18.11 15.75
N ASN A 64 28.69 -19.40 15.92
CA ASN A 64 29.67 -20.44 15.71
C ASN A 64 29.29 -21.31 14.47
N ASP A 65 30.30 -21.85 13.83
CA ASP A 65 30.11 -22.83 12.79
C ASP A 65 29.68 -24.18 13.37
N VAL A 66 28.90 -24.93 12.62
CA VAL A 66 28.61 -26.34 12.89
C VAL A 66 29.53 -27.19 12.02
N TYR A 67 30.08 -28.23 12.59
CA TYR A 67 30.94 -29.19 11.87
C TYR A 67 30.23 -30.51 11.70
N SER A 68 30.59 -31.25 10.65
CA SER A 68 29.99 -32.55 10.39
C SER A 68 30.45 -33.57 11.46
N ASP A 69 29.52 -34.41 11.93
CA ASP A 69 29.80 -35.44 12.93
C ASP A 69 30.84 -36.47 12.45
N SER A 70 30.91 -36.70 11.12
CA SER A 70 31.86 -37.63 10.49
C SER A 70 33.23 -37.01 10.24
N ASN A 71 33.36 -35.69 10.26
CA ASN A 71 34.61 -34.98 10.00
C ASN A 71 34.62 -33.61 10.63
N THR A 72 35.26 -33.46 11.75
CA THR A 72 35.33 -32.20 12.55
C THR A 72 36.03 -31.03 11.85
N SER A 73 36.73 -31.28 10.73
CA SER A 73 37.34 -30.25 9.89
C SER A 73 36.41 -29.72 8.78
N LYS A 74 35.31 -30.42 8.49
CA LYS A 74 34.34 -30.02 7.45
C LYS A 74 33.17 -29.26 8.06
N ARG A 75 33.05 -27.97 7.71
CA ARG A 75 31.91 -27.16 8.09
C ARG A 75 30.62 -27.66 7.44
N LYS A 76 29.54 -27.64 8.20
CA LYS A 76 28.21 -27.96 7.69
C LYS A 76 27.57 -26.66 7.15
N ASP A 77 27.50 -26.56 5.82
CA ASP A 77 26.95 -25.35 5.17
C ASP A 77 25.46 -25.14 5.49
N GLY A 78 25.08 -23.89 5.69
CA GLY A 78 23.72 -23.53 6.05
C GLY A 78 23.31 -23.82 7.49
N TYR A 79 24.26 -24.18 8.37
CA TYR A 79 24.03 -24.41 9.80
C TYR A 79 24.92 -23.52 10.66
N LYS A 80 24.35 -22.92 11.70
CA LYS A 80 25.08 -22.11 12.67
C LYS A 80 24.58 -22.40 14.08
N ILE A 81 25.47 -22.24 15.07
CA ILE A 81 25.11 -22.21 16.47
C ILE A 81 25.07 -20.75 16.91
N VAL A 82 23.94 -20.32 17.42
CA VAL A 82 23.73 -18.96 17.94
C VAL A 82 23.65 -19.02 19.44
N VAL A 83 24.48 -18.22 20.13
CA VAL A 83 24.54 -18.13 21.58
C VAL A 83 24.18 -16.71 21.99
N TRP A 84 23.18 -16.54 22.87
CA TRP A 84 22.68 -15.22 23.30
C TRP A 84 23.39 -14.72 24.52
N GLN A 85 23.75 -13.45 24.53
CA GLN A 85 24.39 -12.81 25.70
C GLN A 85 23.43 -12.61 26.90
N SER A 86 22.13 -12.49 26.64
CA SER A 86 21.17 -12.04 27.64
C SER A 86 21.00 -13.05 28.81
N PRO A 87 21.16 -12.64 30.06
CA PRO A 87 20.89 -13.48 31.22
C PRO A 87 19.41 -13.83 31.38
N LYS A 88 18.51 -13.10 30.70
CA LYS A 88 17.06 -13.32 30.74
C LYS A 88 16.57 -14.29 29.67
N VAL A 89 17.40 -14.62 28.69
CA VAL A 89 17.05 -15.54 27.61
C VAL A 89 17.52 -16.93 28.00
N ASN A 90 16.71 -17.65 28.75
CA ASN A 90 17.00 -19.04 29.13
C ASN A 90 16.40 -20.04 28.10
N TYR A 91 15.50 -19.61 27.26
CA TYR A 91 14.81 -20.44 26.29
C TYR A 91 14.73 -19.73 24.96
N ILE A 92 15.21 -20.40 23.93
CA ILE A 92 15.09 -19.98 22.54
C ILE A 92 14.05 -20.88 21.89
N PRO A 93 12.93 -20.34 21.38
CA PRO A 93 11.90 -21.17 20.79
C PRO A 93 12.35 -21.74 19.44
N GLU A 94 11.90 -22.94 19.12
CA GLU A 94 12.00 -23.54 17.79
C GLU A 94 11.18 -22.70 16.80
N GLY A 95 11.70 -22.55 15.58
CA GLY A 95 11.02 -21.77 14.54
C GLY A 95 11.26 -20.24 14.63
N LEU A 96 12.03 -19.76 15.62
CA LEU A 96 12.38 -18.34 15.72
C LEU A 96 13.13 -17.89 14.48
N LYS A 97 12.73 -16.79 13.87
CA LYS A 97 13.41 -16.17 12.73
C LYS A 97 14.52 -15.23 13.22
N LEU A 98 15.67 -15.34 12.59
CA LEU A 98 16.86 -14.54 12.85
C LEU A 98 17.36 -13.96 11.53
N TRP A 99 17.93 -12.75 11.56
CA TRP A 99 18.50 -12.10 10.39
C TRP A 99 19.95 -11.71 10.66
N PHE A 100 20.88 -12.34 9.95
CA PHE A 100 22.30 -12.05 9.97
C PHE A 100 23.02 -12.53 8.72
N TYR A 101 24.18 -11.96 8.43
CA TYR A 101 24.97 -12.24 7.23
C TYR A 101 24.15 -12.17 5.92
N GLY A 102 23.21 -11.19 5.83
CA GLY A 102 22.40 -10.99 4.64
C GLY A 102 21.36 -12.09 4.35
N SER A 103 21.09 -12.96 5.32
CA SER A 103 20.20 -14.10 5.16
C SER A 103 19.21 -14.21 6.32
N THR A 104 18.06 -14.85 6.06
CA THR A 104 17.13 -15.29 7.09
C THR A 104 17.53 -16.67 7.59
N TRP A 105 17.45 -16.87 8.87
CA TRP A 105 17.75 -18.13 9.55
C TRP A 105 16.58 -18.54 10.43
N ILE A 106 16.37 -19.83 10.61
CA ILE A 106 15.32 -20.38 11.48
C ILE A 106 15.97 -21.28 12.53
N VAL A 107 15.58 -21.09 13.78
CA VAL A 107 15.99 -21.97 14.86
C VAL A 107 15.36 -23.35 14.69
N ASP A 108 16.21 -24.37 14.50
CA ASP A 108 15.78 -25.76 14.36
C ASP A 108 15.75 -26.48 15.73
N ASN A 109 16.85 -26.41 16.45
CA ASN A 109 16.98 -27.12 17.73
C ASN A 109 17.61 -26.21 18.78
N PRO A 110 16.85 -25.83 19.83
CA PRO A 110 17.41 -25.12 20.96
C PRO A 110 18.21 -26.08 21.86
N ALA A 111 19.49 -25.83 22.01
CA ALA A 111 20.33 -26.55 22.94
C ALA A 111 20.21 -25.96 24.34
N ASN A 112 19.13 -26.24 25.03
CA ASN A 112 18.83 -25.72 26.38
C ASN A 112 19.54 -26.50 27.49
N LEU A 113 20.65 -27.17 27.19
CA LEU A 113 21.35 -28.07 28.12
C LEU A 113 22.05 -27.33 29.26
N THR A 114 22.31 -26.03 29.11
CA THR A 114 22.95 -25.24 30.17
C THR A 114 22.04 -24.09 30.55
N LYS A 115 21.62 -24.02 31.80
CA LYS A 115 20.87 -22.87 32.37
C LYS A 115 21.69 -21.57 32.40
N VAL A 116 22.84 -21.53 31.76
CA VAL A 116 23.82 -20.42 31.83
C VAL A 116 23.59 -19.41 30.70
N VAL A 117 23.38 -19.88 29.47
CA VAL A 117 23.14 -19.03 28.27
C VAL A 117 22.12 -19.71 27.37
N GLY A 118 21.33 -18.91 26.66
CA GLY A 118 20.47 -19.41 25.61
C GLY A 118 21.32 -19.77 24.38
N GLN A 119 21.20 -21.00 23.89
CA GLN A 119 21.89 -21.46 22.70
C GLN A 119 20.93 -22.21 21.77
N ALA A 120 21.08 -22.06 20.47
CA ALA A 120 20.30 -22.80 19.50
C ALA A 120 21.05 -23.03 18.20
N ASN A 121 20.73 -24.16 17.55
CA ASN A 121 21.10 -24.42 16.16
C ASN A 121 20.14 -23.69 15.24
N ALA A 122 20.66 -22.95 14.26
CA ALA A 122 19.90 -22.26 13.25
C ALA A 122 20.22 -22.77 11.85
N ARG A 123 19.21 -22.87 11.00
CA ARG A 123 19.35 -23.23 9.58
C ARG A 123 19.10 -22.01 8.70
N GLN A 124 19.92 -21.86 7.67
CA GLN A 124 19.76 -20.83 6.66
C GLN A 124 18.55 -21.10 5.77
N CYS A 125 17.68 -20.11 5.64
CA CYS A 125 16.63 -20.15 4.62
C CYS A 125 17.22 -19.89 3.24
N VAL A 126 16.93 -20.77 2.31
CA VAL A 126 17.44 -20.73 0.92
C VAL A 126 16.33 -20.62 -0.10
N ALA A 127 15.09 -20.73 0.32
CA ALA A 127 13.91 -20.61 -0.49
C ALA A 127 12.77 -19.94 0.31
N SER A 128 11.73 -19.56 -0.39
CA SER A 128 10.51 -19.02 0.20
C SER A 128 9.26 -19.61 -0.46
N ARG A 129 8.23 -19.85 0.33
CA ARG A 129 6.89 -20.15 -0.16
C ARG A 129 6.17 -18.85 -0.42
N LYS A 130 5.74 -18.65 -1.69
CA LYS A 130 4.95 -17.48 -2.08
C LYS A 130 3.52 -17.90 -2.43
N THR A 131 2.57 -17.23 -1.82
CA THR A 131 1.14 -17.42 -2.08
C THR A 131 0.45 -16.06 -2.09
N LEU A 132 -0.76 -15.99 -2.61
CA LEU A 132 -1.57 -14.79 -2.54
C LEU A 132 -2.55 -14.87 -1.37
N ASP A 133 -2.74 -13.74 -0.67
CA ASP A 133 -3.85 -13.58 0.25
C ASP A 133 -5.18 -13.39 -0.52
N TYR A 134 -6.27 -13.19 0.20
CA TYR A 134 -7.58 -12.95 -0.41
C TYR A 134 -7.59 -11.71 -1.32
N TYR A 135 -6.79 -10.70 -1.02
CA TYR A 135 -6.72 -9.42 -1.75
C TYR A 135 -5.63 -9.41 -2.82
N GLY A 136 -4.96 -10.53 -3.06
CA GLY A 136 -3.89 -10.64 -4.05
C GLY A 136 -2.55 -10.10 -3.59
N ASN A 137 -2.35 -9.84 -2.29
CA ASN A 137 -1.02 -9.52 -1.77
C ASN A 137 -0.16 -10.79 -1.70
N VAL A 138 1.10 -10.66 -2.08
CA VAL A 138 2.06 -11.75 -1.97
C VAL A 138 2.43 -11.95 -0.50
N ILE A 139 2.13 -13.14 0.01
CA ILE A 139 2.62 -13.62 1.29
C ILE A 139 3.85 -14.46 1.02
N GLU A 140 4.98 -14.07 1.60
CA GLU A 140 6.25 -14.76 1.46
C GLU A 140 6.74 -15.29 2.81
N GLU A 141 6.94 -16.62 2.89
CA GLU A 141 7.46 -17.28 4.08
C GLU A 141 8.72 -18.03 3.75
N PRO A 142 9.87 -17.61 4.34
CA PRO A 142 11.15 -18.25 4.11
C PRO A 142 11.23 -19.62 4.77
N PHE A 143 11.91 -20.57 4.12
CA PHE A 143 12.18 -21.88 4.68
C PHE A 143 13.60 -22.37 4.38
N ALA A 144 14.09 -23.22 5.26
CA ALA A 144 15.36 -23.91 5.09
C ALA A 144 15.12 -25.29 4.43
N ILE A 145 16.03 -25.69 3.56
CA ILE A 145 16.06 -27.00 2.93
C ILE A 145 17.23 -27.79 3.53
N ASP A 146 17.01 -29.04 3.88
CA ASP A 146 18.09 -29.91 4.28
C ASP A 146 18.93 -30.29 3.03
N ARG A 147 20.18 -29.92 3.10
CA ARG A 147 21.11 -30.16 1.99
C ARG A 147 21.89 -31.49 2.13
N GLU A 148 21.64 -32.24 3.20
CA GLU A 148 22.24 -33.55 3.32
C GLU A 148 21.47 -34.52 2.42
N LEU A 149 22.11 -34.92 1.34
CA LEU A 149 21.70 -36.07 0.53
C LEU A 149 21.92 -37.31 1.40
N THR A 150 20.89 -37.74 2.11
CA THR A 150 20.90 -39.04 2.77
C THR A 150 20.75 -40.09 1.68
N SER A 151 21.87 -40.70 1.26
CA SER A 151 21.83 -41.92 0.50
C SER A 151 21.21 -43.01 1.38
N THR A 152 20.00 -43.42 1.06
CA THR A 152 19.29 -44.47 1.81
C THR A 152 19.82 -45.88 1.52
N ASN A 153 20.78 -46.03 0.63
CA ASN A 153 21.36 -47.33 0.28
C ASN A 153 22.85 -47.39 0.61
N GLY A 154 23.15 -48.01 1.74
CA GLY A 154 24.50 -48.28 2.25
C GLY A 154 25.33 -49.23 1.42
N TYR A 155 25.26 -49.25 0.10
CA TYR A 155 26.11 -50.02 -0.80
C TYR A 155 26.86 -49.10 -1.75
N ASN A 156 28.17 -49.09 -1.62
CA ASN A 156 29.13 -48.55 -2.56
C ASN A 156 29.08 -49.32 -3.88
N THR A 157 28.14 -49.01 -4.75
CA THR A 157 28.20 -49.43 -6.15
C THR A 157 28.11 -48.19 -7.02
N SER A 158 28.99 -48.09 -7.98
CA SER A 158 29.14 -47.06 -9.01
C SER A 158 27.91 -46.92 -9.93
N LYS A 159 26.72 -46.83 -9.35
CA LYS A 159 25.48 -46.45 -10.04
C LYS A 159 25.10 -45.06 -9.62
N ILE A 160 24.74 -44.25 -10.60
CA ILE A 160 24.12 -42.95 -10.41
C ILE A 160 22.84 -43.22 -9.62
N ASP A 161 22.87 -42.96 -8.29
CA ASP A 161 21.68 -42.95 -7.49
C ASP A 161 20.87 -41.74 -7.97
N ILE A 162 19.75 -42.01 -8.63
CA ILE A 162 18.73 -40.99 -8.88
C ILE A 162 18.26 -40.59 -7.49
N VAL A 163 18.66 -39.39 -7.06
CA VAL A 163 18.21 -38.78 -5.83
C VAL A 163 16.68 -38.83 -5.84
N SER A 164 16.08 -39.60 -4.94
CA SER A 164 14.66 -39.54 -4.71
C SER A 164 14.36 -38.06 -4.42
N GLY A 165 13.59 -37.41 -5.31
CA GLY A 165 13.44 -35.94 -5.33
C GLY A 165 12.71 -35.34 -4.13
N ASN A 166 12.84 -35.98 -2.96
CA ASN A 166 12.24 -35.52 -1.71
C ASN A 166 13.21 -34.57 -0.99
N LEU A 167 12.77 -33.36 -0.70
CA LEU A 167 13.52 -32.36 0.04
C LEU A 167 12.89 -32.22 1.43
N SER A 168 13.68 -32.43 2.48
CA SER A 168 13.21 -32.14 3.85
C SER A 168 13.39 -30.66 4.16
N CYS A 169 12.33 -30.02 4.64
CA CYS A 169 12.23 -28.58 4.80
C CYS A 169 11.83 -28.18 6.20
N LEU A 170 12.21 -26.96 6.59
CA LEU A 170 11.91 -26.34 7.86
C LEU A 170 11.46 -24.90 7.67
N MET A 171 10.29 -24.54 8.19
CA MET A 171 9.81 -23.14 8.26
C MET A 171 9.24 -22.82 9.63
N GLN A 172 8.94 -21.54 9.85
CA GLN A 172 8.22 -21.11 11.04
C GLN A 172 6.73 -21.47 10.92
N TYR A 173 6.13 -21.97 11.99
CA TYR A 173 4.68 -22.11 12.13
C TYR A 173 4.09 -20.80 12.64
N ASN A 174 3.31 -20.12 11.82
CA ASN A 174 2.69 -18.82 12.11
C ASN A 174 1.32 -18.69 11.42
N ASP A 175 0.72 -17.50 11.43
CA ASP A 175 -0.60 -17.29 10.84
C ASP A 175 -0.66 -17.55 9.33
N ASN A 176 0.46 -17.37 8.61
CA ASN A 176 0.55 -17.62 7.17
C ASN A 176 0.77 -19.10 6.84
N THR A 177 1.31 -19.87 7.79
CA THR A 177 1.68 -21.28 7.57
C THR A 177 0.79 -22.28 8.29
N LYS A 178 -0.04 -21.83 9.24
CA LYS A 178 -0.93 -22.71 10.05
C LYS A 178 -1.91 -23.56 9.24
N ASN A 179 -2.28 -23.08 8.04
CA ASN A 179 -3.23 -23.75 7.15
C ASN A 179 -2.56 -24.64 6.08
N ILE A 180 -1.23 -24.74 6.09
CA ILE A 180 -0.49 -25.60 5.17
C ILE A 180 -0.90 -27.05 5.45
N LYS A 181 -1.13 -27.81 4.39
CA LYS A 181 -1.55 -29.23 4.43
C LYS A 181 -0.81 -30.06 3.38
N ASN A 182 -0.90 -31.36 3.49
CA ASN A 182 -0.42 -32.27 2.44
C ASN A 182 -1.13 -31.93 1.12
N ASN A 183 -0.42 -32.07 0.03
CA ASN A 183 -0.78 -31.72 -1.33
C ASN A 183 -0.76 -30.20 -1.66
N ASP A 184 -0.49 -29.32 -0.68
CA ASP A 184 -0.17 -27.93 -1.01
C ASP A 184 1.11 -27.88 -1.84
N ARG A 185 1.20 -26.88 -2.72
CA ARG A 185 2.33 -26.73 -3.63
C ARG A 185 3.23 -25.57 -3.25
N ILE A 186 4.48 -25.64 -3.65
CA ILE A 186 5.48 -24.57 -3.53
C ILE A 186 6.18 -24.44 -4.88
N LEU A 187 6.38 -23.22 -5.37
CA LEU A 187 7.17 -22.94 -6.56
C LEU A 187 8.55 -22.40 -6.13
N MET A 188 9.60 -22.94 -6.69
CA MET A 188 10.97 -22.44 -6.51
C MET A 188 11.86 -22.83 -7.70
N GLY A 189 12.67 -21.88 -8.15
CA GLY A 189 13.60 -22.11 -9.26
C GLY A 189 12.91 -22.53 -10.57
N GLY A 190 11.67 -22.07 -10.80
CA GLY A 190 10.91 -22.43 -12.01
C GLY A 190 10.25 -23.81 -11.97
N GLN A 191 10.33 -24.53 -10.86
CA GLN A 191 9.76 -25.88 -10.68
C GLN A 191 8.68 -25.86 -9.59
N ALA A 192 7.71 -26.77 -9.71
CA ALA A 192 6.69 -27.00 -8.71
C ALA A 192 7.06 -28.19 -7.82
N PHE A 193 6.75 -28.04 -6.54
CA PHE A 193 6.93 -29.07 -5.53
C PHE A 193 5.64 -29.24 -4.74
N GLN A 194 5.32 -30.47 -4.38
CA GLN A 194 4.15 -30.81 -3.57
C GLN A 194 4.60 -31.21 -2.17
N ILE A 195 3.88 -30.79 -1.14
CA ILE A 195 4.09 -31.22 0.24
C ILE A 195 3.51 -32.63 0.39
N VAL A 196 4.38 -33.63 0.62
CA VAL A 196 4.01 -35.04 0.74
C VAL A 196 4.10 -35.58 2.17
N GLY A 197 4.91 -34.94 3.01
CA GLY A 197 5.04 -35.26 4.43
C GLY A 197 4.94 -33.98 5.26
N LEU A 198 4.02 -33.93 6.19
CA LEU A 198 3.83 -32.80 7.10
C LEU A 198 3.89 -33.32 8.53
N ASP A 199 4.84 -32.78 9.32
CA ASP A 199 4.93 -33.09 10.75
C ASP A 199 3.83 -32.36 11.54
N ASN A 200 2.70 -33.05 11.68
CA ASN A 200 1.56 -32.52 12.45
C ASN A 200 1.83 -32.53 13.97
N TYR A 201 2.79 -33.35 14.45
CA TYR A 201 3.11 -33.44 15.86
C TYR A 201 3.62 -32.12 16.44
N THR A 202 4.42 -31.40 15.70
CA THR A 202 4.87 -30.06 16.09
C THR A 202 3.77 -29.00 16.15
N ARG A 203 2.62 -29.25 15.50
CA ARG A 203 1.43 -28.37 15.56
C ARG A 203 0.63 -28.55 16.84
N GLU A 204 0.47 -29.77 17.30
CA GLU A 204 -0.51 -30.12 18.36
C GLU A 204 0.06 -30.01 19.79
N PHE A 205 1.34 -30.26 20.00
CA PHE A 205 1.93 -30.41 21.32
C PHE A 205 2.58 -29.14 21.92
N GLY A 206 2.43 -28.01 21.33
CA GLY A 206 2.92 -26.76 21.92
C GLY A 206 1.84 -26.07 22.76
N ASN A 207 1.86 -26.29 24.05
CA ASN A 207 0.82 -25.86 25.01
C ASN A 207 0.69 -24.33 25.27
N ASN A 208 1.34 -23.47 24.50
CA ASN A 208 1.17 -22.03 24.62
C ASN A 208 0.81 -21.42 23.26
N GLU A 209 -0.38 -20.86 23.15
CA GLU A 209 -0.87 -20.17 21.95
C GLU A 209 0.06 -19.06 21.42
N ASN A 210 0.95 -18.55 22.27
CA ASN A 210 1.90 -17.49 21.96
C ASN A 210 3.34 -17.99 21.70
N SER A 211 3.60 -19.28 21.69
CA SER A 211 4.95 -19.80 21.43
C SER A 211 5.23 -19.86 19.92
N ILE A 212 6.41 -19.34 19.54
CA ILE A 212 6.96 -19.55 18.19
C ILE A 212 7.24 -21.05 18.05
N LYS A 213 6.87 -21.63 16.91
CA LYS A 213 7.02 -23.06 16.63
C LYS A 213 7.62 -23.25 15.26
N LYS A 214 8.23 -24.40 15.03
CA LYS A 214 8.68 -24.84 13.71
C LYS A 214 7.65 -25.75 13.03
N LEU A 215 7.70 -25.77 11.71
CA LEU A 215 6.96 -26.69 10.86
C LEU A 215 7.96 -27.44 10.00
N LYS A 216 7.98 -28.77 10.11
CA LYS A 216 8.76 -29.66 9.23
C LYS A 216 7.86 -30.25 8.17
N PHE A 217 8.37 -30.35 6.95
CA PHE A 217 7.64 -30.96 5.85
C PHE A 217 8.60 -31.47 4.78
N ASP A 218 8.14 -32.43 4.01
CA ASP A 218 8.89 -32.97 2.88
C ASP A 218 8.23 -32.54 1.57
N LEU A 219 9.07 -32.22 0.58
CA LEU A 219 8.68 -31.81 -0.76
C LEU A 219 9.05 -32.87 -1.79
N GLN A 220 8.15 -33.13 -2.71
CA GLN A 220 8.37 -33.94 -3.90
C GLN A 220 8.12 -33.05 -5.13
N ILE A 221 8.97 -33.22 -6.17
CA ILE A 221 8.83 -32.54 -7.44
C ILE A 221 7.54 -32.97 -8.16
N VAL A 222 6.81 -32.02 -8.70
CA VAL A 222 5.59 -32.21 -9.50
C VAL A 222 5.59 -31.25 -10.69
N GLU A 223 4.72 -31.49 -11.66
CA GLU A 223 4.55 -30.56 -12.76
C GLU A 223 3.80 -29.28 -12.29
N PRO A 224 4.22 -28.09 -12.74
CA PRO A 224 3.47 -26.87 -12.50
C PRO A 224 2.15 -26.89 -13.26
N THR A 225 1.14 -26.17 -12.75
CA THR A 225 -0.15 -26.02 -13.41
C THR A 225 -0.21 -24.75 -14.23
N ASN A 226 -1.20 -24.64 -15.14
CA ASN A 226 -1.44 -23.43 -15.93
C ASN A 226 -1.79 -22.20 -15.08
N ASN A 227 -2.26 -22.43 -13.87
CA ASN A 227 -2.66 -21.38 -12.90
C ASN A 227 -1.46 -20.80 -12.13
N ASP A 228 -0.30 -21.45 -12.20
CA ASP A 228 0.90 -21.03 -11.49
C ASP A 228 1.57 -19.85 -12.18
N ASP A 229 2.00 -18.89 -11.41
CA ASP A 229 2.90 -17.83 -11.85
C ASP A 229 4.36 -18.28 -11.61
N ILE A 230 4.91 -18.99 -12.61
CA ILE A 230 6.24 -19.57 -12.55
C ILE A 230 7.32 -18.49 -12.48
N GLU A 231 7.12 -17.38 -13.18
CA GLU A 231 8.10 -16.28 -13.23
C GLU A 231 8.33 -15.66 -11.84
N ASN A 232 7.24 -15.45 -11.09
CA ASN A 232 7.30 -14.88 -9.74
C ASN A 232 7.33 -15.95 -8.64
N ASN A 233 7.30 -17.24 -8.98
CA ASN A 233 7.22 -18.39 -8.07
C ASN A 233 5.99 -18.33 -7.14
N ILE A 234 4.82 -17.92 -7.64
CA ILE A 234 3.58 -17.82 -6.88
C ILE A 234 2.63 -18.95 -7.28
N VAL A 235 2.30 -19.82 -6.33
CA VAL A 235 1.33 -20.90 -6.53
C VAL A 235 -0.06 -20.29 -6.77
N ASP A 236 -0.73 -20.80 -7.83
CA ASP A 236 -2.05 -20.33 -8.26
C ASP A 236 -2.12 -18.79 -8.48
N GLY A 237 -0.97 -18.17 -8.77
CA GLY A 237 -0.84 -16.71 -8.91
C GLY A 237 -1.66 -16.09 -10.02
N LYS A 238 -2.03 -16.90 -11.03
CA LYS A 238 -2.86 -16.43 -12.17
C LYS A 238 -4.36 -16.54 -11.93
N VAL A 239 -4.79 -17.24 -10.88
CA VAL A 239 -6.22 -17.48 -10.60
C VAL A 239 -6.91 -16.29 -9.94
N GLN A 240 -6.16 -15.46 -9.23
CA GLN A 240 -6.73 -14.35 -8.48
C GLN A 240 -6.63 -13.06 -9.27
N SER A 241 -7.68 -12.68 -10.00
CA SER A 241 -7.75 -11.40 -10.67
C SER A 241 -8.76 -10.48 -9.98
N TRP A 242 -8.27 -9.44 -9.34
CA TRP A 242 -9.07 -8.31 -8.92
C TRP A 242 -9.14 -7.29 -10.05
N LYS A 243 -10.31 -6.68 -10.24
CA LYS A 243 -10.50 -5.62 -11.23
C LYS A 243 -11.38 -4.53 -10.64
N ILE A 244 -10.95 -3.27 -10.80
CA ILE A 244 -11.70 -2.11 -10.34
C ILE A 244 -12.47 -1.52 -11.51
N TYR A 245 -13.69 -1.11 -11.25
CA TYR A 245 -14.59 -0.47 -12.20
C TYR A 245 -15.03 0.87 -11.63
N PRO A 246 -14.40 1.97 -12.07
CA PRO A 246 -14.89 3.31 -11.76
C PRO A 246 -16.28 3.52 -12.34
N ASN A 247 -17.09 4.36 -11.70
CA ASN A 247 -18.41 4.74 -12.24
C ASN A 247 -18.29 5.55 -13.53
N VAL A 248 -17.14 6.17 -13.79
CA VAL A 248 -16.80 6.90 -15.01
C VAL A 248 -15.32 6.70 -15.34
N ASP A 249 -15.00 6.59 -16.63
CA ASP A 249 -13.61 6.45 -17.10
C ASP A 249 -12.95 7.82 -17.31
N LYS A 250 -13.78 8.87 -17.52
CA LYS A 250 -13.31 10.22 -17.79
C LYS A 250 -14.22 11.26 -17.14
N ILE A 251 -13.61 12.29 -16.59
CA ILE A 251 -14.28 13.48 -16.05
C ILE A 251 -13.90 14.69 -16.90
N GLU A 252 -14.92 15.41 -17.38
CA GLU A 252 -14.78 16.76 -17.89
C GLU A 252 -15.54 17.71 -16.96
N THR A 253 -14.85 18.65 -16.36
CA THR A 253 -15.43 19.53 -15.34
C THR A 253 -14.85 20.94 -15.43
N ARG A 254 -15.48 21.90 -14.76
CA ARG A 254 -15.03 23.30 -14.72
C ARG A 254 -14.32 23.60 -13.40
N VAL A 255 -13.51 24.66 -13.39
CA VAL A 255 -12.85 25.13 -12.18
C VAL A 255 -13.89 25.40 -11.09
N ALA A 256 -13.57 25.07 -9.83
CA ALA A 256 -14.40 25.15 -8.63
C ALA A 256 -15.60 24.18 -8.58
N SER A 257 -15.82 23.36 -9.60
CA SER A 257 -16.87 22.32 -9.55
C SER A 257 -16.52 21.24 -8.55
N LYS A 258 -17.54 20.73 -7.85
CA LYS A 258 -17.46 19.63 -6.88
C LYS A 258 -18.41 18.51 -7.28
N SER A 259 -17.97 17.27 -7.11
CA SER A 259 -18.82 16.09 -7.27
C SER A 259 -18.17 14.89 -6.58
N VAL A 260 -18.76 13.70 -6.70
CA VAL A 260 -18.33 12.49 -6.04
C VAL A 260 -18.02 11.41 -7.07
N LEU A 261 -16.88 10.76 -6.91
CA LEU A 261 -16.53 9.54 -7.64
C LEU A 261 -16.86 8.32 -6.81
N SER A 262 -17.27 7.27 -7.48
CA SER A 262 -17.44 5.96 -6.87
C SER A 262 -16.81 4.89 -7.79
N ALA A 263 -16.46 3.76 -7.20
CA ALA A 263 -15.95 2.63 -7.94
C ALA A 263 -16.40 1.33 -7.26
N THR A 264 -16.47 0.26 -8.03
CA THR A 264 -16.72 -1.10 -7.54
C THR A 264 -15.54 -1.99 -7.92
N ALA A 265 -15.42 -3.15 -7.30
CA ALA A 265 -14.41 -4.12 -7.68
C ALA A 265 -15.03 -5.51 -7.82
N THR A 266 -14.40 -6.32 -8.67
CA THR A 266 -14.72 -7.75 -8.79
C THR A 266 -13.48 -8.56 -8.48
N ARG A 267 -13.68 -9.80 -8.02
CA ARG A 267 -12.66 -10.82 -7.88
C ARG A 267 -13.03 -12.02 -8.76
N ASN A 268 -12.15 -12.34 -9.71
CA ASN A 268 -12.42 -13.39 -10.71
C ASN A 268 -13.70 -13.16 -11.54
N GLY A 269 -14.09 -11.88 -11.72
CA GLY A 269 -15.32 -11.51 -12.45
C GLY A 269 -16.61 -11.53 -11.61
N GLU A 270 -16.54 -11.94 -10.34
CA GLU A 270 -17.68 -12.04 -9.42
C GLU A 270 -17.58 -11.00 -8.29
N THR A 271 -18.71 -10.74 -7.63
CA THR A 271 -18.75 -9.89 -6.43
C THR A 271 -17.92 -10.53 -5.31
N PRO A 272 -16.99 -9.80 -4.68
CA PRO A 272 -16.16 -10.36 -3.63
C PRO A 272 -16.96 -10.79 -2.40
N GLU A 273 -16.62 -11.97 -1.85
CA GLU A 273 -17.27 -12.49 -0.64
C GLU A 273 -16.89 -11.73 0.64
N LYS A 274 -15.68 -11.17 0.68
CA LYS A 274 -15.20 -10.37 1.81
C LYS A 274 -15.31 -8.88 1.53
N ASN A 275 -15.54 -8.11 2.56
CA ASN A 275 -15.57 -6.65 2.48
C ASN A 275 -14.25 -6.10 1.92
N TYR A 276 -14.36 -5.11 1.08
CA TYR A 276 -13.25 -4.36 0.51
C TYR A 276 -13.56 -2.87 0.53
N ASP A 277 -12.52 -2.06 0.59
CA ASP A 277 -12.62 -0.60 0.52
C ASP A 277 -11.86 -0.12 -0.72
N ILE A 278 -12.46 0.84 -1.44
CA ILE A 278 -11.80 1.55 -2.51
C ILE A 278 -11.42 2.93 -2.01
N GLU A 279 -10.20 3.32 -2.29
CA GLU A 279 -9.67 4.64 -1.96
C GLU A 279 -9.25 5.38 -3.24
N PHE A 280 -9.23 6.71 -3.15
CA PHE A 280 -8.94 7.60 -4.25
C PHE A 280 -7.72 8.47 -3.97
N GLU A 281 -6.96 8.77 -5.01
CA GLU A 281 -5.78 9.63 -4.93
C GLU A 281 -5.63 10.46 -6.21
N SER A 282 -5.47 11.77 -6.05
CA SER A 282 -5.17 12.65 -7.18
C SER A 282 -3.71 12.57 -7.57
N VAL A 283 -3.43 12.33 -8.85
CA VAL A 283 -2.06 12.36 -9.40
C VAL A 283 -1.49 13.79 -9.39
N ASN A 284 -2.36 14.81 -9.53
CA ASN A 284 -1.96 16.22 -9.46
C ASN A 284 -3.01 17.04 -8.68
N SER A 285 -2.74 17.24 -7.40
CA SER A 285 -3.62 17.98 -6.48
C SER A 285 -3.74 19.48 -6.79
N SER A 286 -2.90 20.06 -7.65
CA SER A 286 -3.05 21.44 -8.10
C SER A 286 -4.16 21.61 -9.14
N ILE A 287 -4.53 20.52 -9.85
CA ILE A 287 -5.60 20.52 -10.85
C ILE A 287 -6.91 20.03 -10.24
N ILE A 288 -6.88 18.92 -9.50
CA ILE A 288 -8.04 18.33 -8.84
C ILE A 288 -7.64 17.78 -7.48
N THR A 289 -8.37 18.13 -6.43
CA THR A 289 -8.25 17.49 -5.11
C THR A 289 -9.38 16.50 -4.94
N ILE A 290 -9.12 15.41 -4.21
CA ILE A 290 -10.12 14.38 -3.94
C ILE A 290 -9.97 13.90 -2.50
N ASP A 291 -11.09 13.67 -1.83
CA ASP A 291 -11.11 12.99 -0.54
C ASP A 291 -10.88 11.50 -0.76
N ARG A 292 -9.95 10.96 -0.01
CA ARG A 292 -9.45 9.59 -0.15
C ARG A 292 -10.53 8.52 0.04
N ILE A 293 -11.49 8.78 0.91
CA ILE A 293 -12.49 7.79 1.35
C ILE A 293 -13.83 8.04 0.69
N SER A 294 -14.31 9.28 0.72
CA SER A 294 -15.63 9.62 0.18
C SER A 294 -15.64 9.73 -1.34
N GLY A 295 -14.47 9.95 -1.98
CA GLY A 295 -14.38 10.23 -3.40
C GLY A 295 -14.90 11.62 -3.80
N GLU A 296 -15.20 12.50 -2.85
CA GLU A 296 -15.55 13.89 -3.13
C GLU A 296 -14.36 14.63 -3.73
N TYR A 297 -14.53 15.22 -4.89
CA TYR A 297 -13.49 15.99 -5.55
C TYR A 297 -13.86 17.44 -5.77
N GLU A 298 -12.83 18.28 -5.87
CA GLU A 298 -12.93 19.68 -6.26
C GLU A 298 -11.89 20.01 -7.33
N ALA A 299 -12.35 20.54 -8.47
CA ALA A 299 -11.50 21.02 -9.55
C ALA A 299 -10.87 22.36 -9.19
N LYS A 300 -9.55 22.45 -9.13
CA LYS A 300 -8.82 23.65 -8.66
C LYS A 300 -8.33 24.56 -9.78
N SER A 301 -7.80 23.99 -10.86
CA SER A 301 -7.24 24.75 -11.98
C SER A 301 -7.42 24.04 -13.31
N VAL A 302 -7.40 24.81 -14.37
CA VAL A 302 -7.46 24.29 -15.75
C VAL A 302 -6.28 23.37 -16.03
N GLY A 303 -6.55 22.20 -16.62
CA GLY A 303 -5.52 21.26 -16.99
C GLY A 303 -6.01 19.83 -17.08
N LYS A 304 -5.08 18.93 -17.41
CA LYS A 304 -5.34 17.48 -17.44
C LYS A 304 -4.63 16.81 -16.27
N SER A 305 -5.32 15.89 -15.62
CA SER A 305 -4.81 15.07 -14.53
C SER A 305 -5.42 13.68 -14.60
N ARG A 306 -5.12 12.85 -13.62
CA ARG A 306 -5.78 11.56 -13.39
C ARG A 306 -6.10 11.40 -11.92
N VAL A 307 -7.14 10.65 -11.64
CA VAL A 307 -7.44 10.14 -10.31
C VAL A 307 -7.19 8.64 -10.31
N LYS A 308 -6.35 8.18 -9.40
CA LYS A 308 -6.12 6.77 -9.13
C LYS A 308 -7.20 6.30 -8.16
N CYS A 309 -7.99 5.29 -8.55
CA CYS A 309 -8.83 4.54 -7.62
C CYS A 309 -8.20 3.16 -7.40
N TYR A 310 -8.07 2.76 -6.15
CA TYR A 310 -7.33 1.55 -5.80
C TYR A 310 -7.96 0.81 -4.61
N LEU A 311 -7.67 -0.49 -4.55
CA LEU A 311 -8.09 -1.33 -3.44
C LEU A 311 -7.24 -1.00 -2.21
N LYS A 312 -7.86 -0.54 -1.12
CA LYS A 312 -7.16 -0.20 0.13
C LYS A 312 -6.31 -1.34 0.67
N GLN A 313 -6.83 -2.57 0.59
CA GLN A 313 -6.17 -3.78 1.06
C GLN A 313 -4.99 -4.20 0.17
N ASN A 314 -4.96 -3.75 -1.10
CA ASN A 314 -3.85 -3.98 -2.04
C ASN A 314 -3.73 -2.82 -3.04
N PRO A 315 -2.95 -1.78 -2.74
CA PRO A 315 -2.82 -0.58 -3.58
C PRO A 315 -2.20 -0.81 -4.97
N ASN A 316 -1.67 -2.02 -5.23
CA ASN A 316 -1.18 -2.41 -6.56
C ASN A 316 -2.33 -2.76 -7.52
N ILE A 317 -3.54 -2.96 -6.99
CA ILE A 317 -4.76 -3.15 -7.78
C ILE A 317 -5.44 -1.80 -7.88
N TYR A 318 -5.36 -1.19 -9.04
CA TYR A 318 -5.86 0.16 -9.28
C TYR A 318 -6.33 0.35 -10.72
N GLU A 319 -7.14 1.40 -10.92
CA GLU A 319 -7.54 1.93 -12.21
C GLU A 319 -7.40 3.45 -12.20
N TYR A 320 -7.26 4.06 -13.36
CA TYR A 320 -7.19 5.51 -13.50
C TYR A 320 -8.45 6.07 -14.14
N ILE A 321 -8.90 7.22 -13.64
CA ILE A 321 -9.93 8.06 -14.21
C ILE A 321 -9.24 9.28 -14.81
N ASP A 322 -9.41 9.52 -16.11
CA ASP A 322 -8.87 10.71 -16.77
C ASP A 322 -9.69 11.94 -16.40
N VAL A 323 -9.01 13.03 -16.06
CA VAL A 323 -9.63 14.30 -15.67
C VAL A 323 -9.19 15.41 -16.60
N ASN A 324 -10.16 16.16 -17.14
CA ASN A 324 -9.96 17.36 -17.93
C ASN A 324 -10.72 18.51 -17.27
N VAL A 325 -10.01 19.44 -16.64
CA VAL A 325 -10.59 20.64 -16.06
C VAL A 325 -10.53 21.77 -17.07
N ILE A 326 -11.68 22.29 -17.47
CA ILE A 326 -11.81 23.38 -18.44
C ILE A 326 -12.09 24.70 -17.72
N LYS A 327 -11.81 25.79 -18.44
CA LYS A 327 -12.09 27.13 -17.94
C LYS A 327 -13.62 27.37 -17.83
N ASN A 328 -14.00 28.14 -16.82
CA ASN A 328 -15.39 28.60 -16.73
C ASN A 328 -15.73 29.51 -17.90
N ASP A 329 -16.96 29.42 -18.38
CA ASP A 329 -17.44 30.32 -19.39
C ASP A 329 -17.53 31.74 -18.80
N VAL A 330 -17.08 32.70 -19.59
CA VAL A 330 -17.19 34.13 -19.25
C VAL A 330 -18.25 34.74 -20.15
N TYR A 331 -19.28 35.28 -19.52
CA TYR A 331 -20.35 35.99 -20.22
C TYR A 331 -20.21 37.47 -19.99
N GLU A 332 -20.42 38.28 -21.03
CA GLU A 332 -20.49 39.74 -20.96
C GLU A 332 -21.48 40.25 -22.00
N ILE A 333 -22.19 41.34 -21.65
CA ILE A 333 -23.01 42.08 -22.61
C ILE A 333 -22.19 43.25 -23.12
N ARG A 334 -22.22 43.49 -24.43
CA ARG A 334 -21.61 44.65 -25.07
C ARG A 334 -22.62 45.33 -25.97
N PHE A 335 -22.60 46.68 -25.92
CA PHE A 335 -23.24 47.48 -26.93
C PHE A 335 -22.38 47.51 -28.20
N ASP A 336 -22.93 47.20 -29.36
CA ASP A 336 -22.14 47.19 -30.64
C ASP A 336 -22.09 48.57 -31.29
N ASN A 337 -23.11 49.45 -31.05
CA ASN A 337 -23.24 50.77 -31.64
C ASN A 337 -23.77 51.78 -30.62
N ILE A 338 -23.15 51.90 -29.46
CA ILE A 338 -23.51 52.89 -28.44
C ILE A 338 -23.13 54.30 -28.95
N VAL A 339 -23.94 55.27 -28.56
CA VAL A 339 -23.69 56.70 -28.79
C VAL A 339 -23.62 57.40 -27.43
N ASP A 340 -22.82 58.43 -27.33
CA ASP A 340 -22.73 59.21 -26.10
C ASP A 340 -23.90 60.23 -25.97
N ALA A 341 -24.49 60.62 -27.12
CA ALA A 341 -25.58 61.53 -27.15
C ALA A 341 -26.55 61.20 -28.31
N ILE A 342 -27.83 61.53 -28.13
CA ILE A 342 -28.89 61.47 -29.13
C ILE A 342 -29.39 62.89 -29.44
N PRO A 343 -29.24 63.42 -30.67
CA PRO A 343 -29.70 64.74 -31.05
C PRO A 343 -31.23 64.86 -30.98
N GLN A 344 -31.74 66.00 -30.62
CA GLN A 344 -33.18 66.31 -30.60
C GLN A 344 -33.84 66.00 -31.92
N TYR A 345 -35.06 65.42 -31.88
CA TYR A 345 -35.89 64.99 -33.00
C TYR A 345 -35.27 63.88 -33.85
N THR A 346 -34.27 63.19 -33.35
CA THR A 346 -33.70 62.01 -34.06
C THR A 346 -34.04 60.73 -33.32
N THR A 347 -34.09 59.63 -34.07
CA THR A 347 -34.20 58.25 -33.54
C THR A 347 -32.90 57.54 -33.74
N THR A 348 -32.35 56.98 -32.67
CA THR A 348 -31.12 56.22 -32.71
C THR A 348 -31.39 54.78 -32.29
N ARG A 349 -30.93 53.84 -33.15
CA ARG A 349 -30.93 52.41 -32.83
C ARG A 349 -29.67 52.04 -32.06
N ILE A 350 -29.85 51.43 -30.87
CA ILE A 350 -28.77 50.91 -30.08
C ILE A 350 -28.93 49.41 -30.00
N THR A 351 -27.85 48.70 -30.34
CA THR A 351 -27.82 47.22 -30.36
C THR A 351 -26.90 46.71 -29.26
N ALA A 352 -27.32 45.62 -28.61
CA ALA A 352 -26.51 44.90 -27.62
C ALA A 352 -26.55 43.40 -27.87
N TYR A 353 -25.47 42.73 -27.55
CA TYR A 353 -25.37 41.31 -27.69
C TYR A 353 -24.63 40.71 -26.47
N LEU A 354 -25.00 39.45 -26.17
CA LEU A 354 -24.29 38.64 -25.23
C LEU A 354 -23.05 38.04 -25.93
N TYR A 355 -21.95 38.04 -25.27
CA TYR A 355 -20.70 37.36 -25.68
C TYR A 355 -20.36 36.29 -24.68
N LYS A 356 -20.12 35.06 -25.17
CA LYS A 356 -19.59 33.94 -24.39
C LYS A 356 -18.16 33.71 -24.79
N ASN A 357 -17.21 33.89 -23.88
CA ASN A 357 -15.77 33.77 -24.17
C ASN A 357 -15.32 34.63 -25.37
N GLY A 358 -15.93 35.80 -25.54
CA GLY A 358 -15.66 36.70 -26.66
C GLY A 358 -16.39 36.37 -27.97
N VAL A 359 -17.19 35.31 -28.01
CA VAL A 359 -17.97 34.91 -29.19
C VAL A 359 -19.44 35.36 -29.02
N LYS A 360 -19.93 36.13 -30.02
CA LYS A 360 -21.32 36.65 -30.06
C LYS A 360 -22.35 35.52 -30.01
N GLN A 361 -23.34 35.67 -29.13
CA GLN A 361 -24.46 34.76 -28.94
C GLN A 361 -25.77 35.39 -29.41
N ASN A 362 -26.76 34.55 -29.76
CA ASN A 362 -28.10 35.00 -30.18
C ASN A 362 -29.12 34.88 -29.02
N ASN A 363 -28.80 35.46 -27.90
CA ASN A 363 -29.70 35.52 -26.75
C ASN A 363 -30.52 36.79 -26.82
N ALA A 364 -31.82 36.74 -26.43
CA ALA A 364 -32.65 37.89 -26.28
C ALA A 364 -32.11 38.77 -25.14
N ILE A 365 -31.96 40.07 -25.41
CA ILE A 365 -31.52 41.10 -24.47
C ILE A 365 -32.72 41.94 -24.04
N GLU A 366 -32.89 42.08 -22.76
CA GLU A 366 -33.93 43.01 -22.23
C GLU A 366 -33.30 44.38 -22.02
N PHE A 367 -33.98 45.42 -22.59
CA PHE A 367 -33.55 46.80 -22.47
C PHE A 367 -34.44 47.55 -21.47
N TYR A 368 -33.80 48.30 -20.61
CA TYR A 368 -34.41 49.16 -19.64
C TYR A 368 -33.87 50.60 -19.76
N THR A 369 -34.75 51.57 -19.61
CA THR A 369 -34.39 52.98 -19.68
C THR A 369 -34.77 53.66 -18.34
N ASN A 370 -33.89 54.52 -17.80
CA ASN A 370 -34.13 55.25 -16.57
C ASN A 370 -33.53 56.68 -16.69
N GLY A 371 -34.05 57.63 -15.91
CA GLY A 371 -33.67 59.04 -16.04
C GLY A 371 -34.25 59.79 -17.21
N ALA A 372 -34.01 61.08 -17.35
CA ALA A 372 -34.46 61.99 -18.42
C ALA A 372 -35.94 61.81 -18.83
N ASN A 373 -36.82 61.54 -17.86
CA ASN A 373 -38.24 61.22 -18.13
C ASN A 373 -38.95 62.39 -18.78
N GLY A 374 -39.69 62.13 -19.87
CA GLY A 374 -40.40 63.10 -20.68
C GLY A 374 -39.60 63.78 -21.78
N TYR A 375 -38.30 63.53 -21.87
CA TYR A 375 -37.37 64.07 -22.86
C TYR A 375 -37.10 63.08 -24.04
N TYR A 376 -37.48 61.81 -23.87
CA TYR A 376 -37.33 60.75 -24.89
C TYR A 376 -38.56 59.86 -24.97
N SER A 377 -38.63 59.07 -26.01
CA SER A 377 -39.59 57.98 -26.16
C SER A 377 -38.88 56.75 -26.74
N VAL A 378 -39.32 55.57 -26.34
CA VAL A 378 -38.88 54.31 -26.96
C VAL A 378 -39.79 54.05 -28.13
N TYR A 379 -39.21 54.03 -29.34
CA TYR A 379 -39.95 53.84 -30.58
C TYR A 379 -40.18 52.35 -30.84
N GLU A 380 -39.14 51.52 -30.68
CA GLU A 380 -39.21 50.08 -30.90
C GLU A 380 -38.25 49.36 -29.96
N ARG A 381 -38.63 48.13 -29.57
CA ARG A 381 -37.77 47.21 -28.83
C ARG A 381 -37.79 45.85 -29.50
N SER A 382 -36.65 45.20 -29.59
CA SER A 382 -36.51 43.82 -30.09
C SER A 382 -35.49 43.05 -29.21
N ASP A 383 -35.28 41.81 -29.52
CA ASP A 383 -34.38 40.90 -28.76
C ASP A 383 -32.92 41.38 -28.67
N ASN A 384 -32.48 42.28 -29.54
CA ASN A 384 -31.10 42.73 -29.59
C ASN A 384 -30.92 44.22 -29.88
N TYR A 385 -32.02 45.00 -29.95
CA TYR A 385 -31.94 46.44 -30.17
C TYR A 385 -33.08 47.21 -29.45
N ILE A 386 -32.83 48.49 -29.24
CA ILE A 386 -33.82 49.46 -28.82
C ILE A 386 -33.67 50.71 -29.66
N ASP A 387 -34.80 51.24 -30.14
CA ASP A 387 -34.88 52.52 -30.86
C ASP A 387 -35.36 53.64 -29.90
N ILE A 388 -34.49 54.58 -29.66
CA ILE A 388 -34.74 55.71 -28.76
C ILE A 388 -34.87 57.01 -29.55
N THR A 389 -35.97 57.71 -29.40
CA THR A 389 -36.23 59.05 -30.03
C THR A 389 -36.05 60.13 -28.97
N CYS A 390 -35.14 61.09 -29.18
CA CYS A 390 -35.04 62.27 -28.37
C CYS A 390 -36.13 63.24 -28.75
N ALA A 391 -37.06 63.56 -27.81
CA ALA A 391 -38.11 64.52 -28.03
C ALA A 391 -37.62 65.94 -27.69
N TRP A 392 -36.90 66.07 -26.59
CA TRP A 392 -36.37 67.37 -26.12
C TRP A 392 -34.97 67.16 -25.56
N ALA A 393 -34.09 68.13 -25.75
CA ALA A 393 -32.77 68.12 -25.15
C ALA A 393 -32.85 68.22 -23.63
N ASN A 394 -31.97 67.51 -22.90
CA ASN A 394 -31.85 67.53 -21.45
C ASN A 394 -30.37 67.57 -21.00
N ASP A 395 -29.94 68.74 -20.55
CA ASP A 395 -28.56 68.95 -20.07
C ASP A 395 -28.43 68.67 -18.57
N MET A 396 -29.52 68.32 -17.86
CA MET A 396 -29.51 68.15 -16.39
C MET A 396 -29.29 66.72 -15.97
N GLU A 397 -29.86 65.76 -16.71
CA GLU A 397 -29.84 64.34 -16.36
C GLU A 397 -29.72 63.49 -17.62
N PRO A 398 -28.70 62.63 -17.73
CA PRO A 398 -28.59 61.68 -18.85
C PRO A 398 -29.65 60.58 -18.78
N LEU A 399 -29.99 60.03 -19.91
CA LEU A 399 -30.70 58.76 -20.04
C LEU A 399 -29.76 57.62 -19.66
N GLU A 400 -30.08 56.82 -18.66
CA GLU A 400 -29.41 55.54 -18.36
C GLU A 400 -30.08 54.44 -19.18
N LEU A 401 -29.35 53.86 -20.10
CA LEU A 401 -29.74 52.66 -20.85
C LEU A 401 -29.08 51.43 -20.24
N LYS A 402 -29.89 50.45 -19.85
CA LYS A 402 -29.42 49.15 -19.34
C LYS A 402 -29.78 48.05 -20.29
N ALA A 403 -28.88 47.16 -20.54
CA ALA A 403 -29.11 45.91 -21.26
C ALA A 403 -28.85 44.72 -20.35
N LYS A 404 -29.77 43.78 -20.26
CA LYS A 404 -29.78 42.68 -19.32
C LYS A 404 -30.11 41.36 -19.98
N VAL A 405 -29.52 40.28 -19.54
CA VAL A 405 -29.83 38.88 -19.93
C VAL A 405 -29.62 37.94 -18.76
N ILE A 406 -30.42 36.90 -18.68
CA ILE A 406 -30.25 35.81 -17.73
C ILE A 406 -29.72 34.59 -18.49
N VAL A 407 -28.59 34.03 -18.05
CA VAL A 407 -27.97 32.82 -18.62
C VAL A 407 -27.65 31.86 -17.46
N ASP A 408 -28.13 30.64 -17.55
CA ASP A 408 -27.92 29.58 -16.57
C ASP A 408 -28.34 29.99 -15.13
N GLY A 409 -29.31 30.93 -15.02
CA GLY A 409 -29.81 31.42 -13.74
C GLY A 409 -29.02 32.60 -13.17
N GLU A 410 -27.95 33.03 -13.80
CA GLU A 410 -27.18 34.22 -13.46
C GLU A 410 -27.59 35.43 -14.32
N GLU A 411 -27.62 36.59 -13.73
CA GLU A 411 -27.97 37.84 -14.37
C GLU A 411 -26.71 38.60 -14.80
N TYR A 412 -26.65 38.97 -16.09
CA TYR A 412 -25.62 39.82 -16.65
C TYR A 412 -26.24 41.14 -17.07
N GLU A 413 -25.60 42.25 -16.72
CA GLU A 413 -26.08 43.60 -17.00
C GLU A 413 -24.92 44.48 -17.48
N VAL A 414 -25.24 45.40 -18.40
CA VAL A 414 -24.38 46.52 -18.78
C VAL A 414 -25.21 47.78 -18.84
N ALA A 415 -24.72 48.89 -18.34
CA ALA A 415 -25.38 50.19 -18.35
C ALA A 415 -24.51 51.23 -19.03
N GLN A 416 -25.18 52.17 -19.72
CA GLN A 416 -24.56 53.31 -20.37
C GLN A 416 -25.39 54.56 -20.16
N GLN A 417 -24.71 55.68 -19.94
CA GLN A 417 -25.36 57.01 -19.91
C GLN A 417 -25.31 57.65 -21.27
N ILE A 418 -26.44 58.24 -21.71
CA ILE A 418 -26.60 58.84 -23.04
C ILE A 418 -27.21 60.22 -22.80
N TRP A 419 -26.58 61.24 -23.34
CA TRP A 419 -27.09 62.59 -23.28
C TRP A 419 -28.13 62.87 -24.38
N LEU A 420 -29.13 63.72 -24.07
CA LEU A 420 -30.10 64.16 -25.05
C LEU A 420 -29.77 65.63 -25.40
N GLU A 421 -29.19 65.84 -26.58
CA GLU A 421 -28.60 67.11 -26.96
C GLU A 421 -29.46 67.89 -27.98
N THR A 422 -29.28 69.23 -28.03
CA THR A 422 -29.83 70.07 -29.11
C THR A 422 -29.14 69.78 -30.43
N LEU A 423 -29.86 69.87 -31.56
CA LEU A 423 -29.31 69.75 -32.91
C LEU A 423 -28.26 70.77 -33.17
#